data_334ad7fe72446df889eface3ef3fcafc
#
_entry.id   334ad7fe72446df889eface3ef3fcafc
#
_cell.length_a   1.000
_cell.length_b   1.000
_cell.length_c   1.000
_cell.angle_alpha   90.00
_cell.angle_beta   90.00
_cell.angle_gamma   90.00
#
_symmetry.space_group_name_H-M   'P 1'
#
loop_
_entity.id
_entity.type
_entity.pdbx_description
1 polymer ?
#
loop_
_entity_poly.entity_id
_entity_poly.type
_entity_poly.pdbx_seq_one_letter_code
_entity_poly.pdbx_strand_id
1 'polypeptide(L)'
;MQDRAMDVAQREHRGRPLLALIALLPLAACSPYADAERDVAAGGRGLARLNPAPKQAYELVLTVKDAPGPFAVVEGVAQYDVSNYEDCGRVIWSTGTASRITSQEPVELRRTGENEYRGTFYLDRMQDQDYYDRGTCHWTLTGVGAMLRATTGEADTRFLTFIDRKRMDAGSPLTLYYPKTAYPRAELAANFPASGKEDPSAYKEELRDALFSTTTTVRTLAP
;
A
#
# COMPACT_ATOMS: atom_id res chain seq x y z
N MET A 1 -34.84 95.95 32.78
CA MET A 1 -33.67 95.81 33.57
C MET A 1 -33.28 94.33 33.49
N GLN A 2 -32.16 94.12 32.93
CA GLN A 2 -31.59 92.83 32.43
C GLN A 2 -31.35 91.78 33.49
N ASP A 3 -31.79 90.59 33.21
CA ASP A 3 -31.19 89.40 33.89
C ASP A 3 -30.73 88.41 32.87
N ARG A 4 -29.45 88.14 32.96
CA ARG A 4 -28.73 87.19 32.13
C ARG A 4 -28.87 85.81 32.77
N ALA A 5 -29.53 84.89 32.13
CA ALA A 5 -29.45 83.50 32.46
C ALA A 5 -28.25 82.82 31.73
N MET A 6 -27.33 82.23 32.48
CA MET A 6 -26.23 81.44 31.96
C MET A 6 -26.69 80.04 31.60
N ASP A 7 -26.52 79.70 30.35
CA ASP A 7 -26.82 78.37 29.80
C ASP A 7 -25.58 77.46 30.02
N VAL A 8 -25.76 76.39 30.85
CA VAL A 8 -24.79 75.43 31.14
C VAL A 8 -25.02 74.22 30.21
N ALA A 9 -24.26 74.16 29.11
CA ALA A 9 -24.33 73.06 28.19
C ALA A 9 -23.77 71.76 28.84
N GLN A 10 -24.65 70.81 29.14
CA GLN A 10 -24.30 69.44 29.50
C GLN A 10 -23.79 68.69 28.25
N ARG A 11 -22.50 68.37 28.22
CA ARG A 11 -21.90 67.48 27.26
C ARG A 11 -22.22 66.02 27.66
N GLU A 12 -23.17 65.39 27.02
CA GLU A 12 -23.38 63.95 27.08
C GLU A 12 -22.23 63.24 26.36
N HIS A 13 -21.34 62.57 27.12
CA HIS A 13 -20.41 61.60 26.62
C HIS A 13 -21.15 60.29 26.28
N ARG A 14 -21.60 60.15 25.02
CA ARG A 14 -22.03 58.86 24.49
C ARG A 14 -20.80 57.94 24.32
N GLY A 15 -20.54 57.09 25.33
CA GLY A 15 -19.61 55.97 25.23
C GLY A 15 -20.13 54.98 24.17
N ARG A 16 -19.41 54.86 23.05
CA ARG A 16 -19.63 53.79 22.09
C ARG A 16 -19.08 52.50 22.69
N PRO A 17 -19.90 51.43 22.81
CA PRO A 17 -19.37 50.13 23.20
C PRO A 17 -18.47 49.64 22.04
N LEU A 18 -17.17 49.44 22.30
CA LEU A 18 -16.28 48.66 21.45
C LEU A 18 -16.76 47.22 21.52
N LEU A 19 -17.52 46.79 20.53
CA LEU A 19 -17.76 45.36 20.26
C LEU A 19 -16.42 44.75 19.82
N ALA A 20 -15.72 44.13 20.76
CA ALA A 20 -14.56 43.27 20.47
C ALA A 20 -15.08 42.06 19.69
N LEU A 21 -14.91 42.07 18.37
CA LEU A 21 -15.14 40.95 17.49
C LEU A 21 -14.05 39.93 17.80
N ILE A 22 -14.33 38.96 18.69
CA ILE A 22 -13.49 37.82 18.89
C ILE A 22 -13.64 36.95 17.62
N ALA A 23 -12.71 37.09 16.69
CA ALA A 23 -12.57 36.20 15.55
C ALA A 23 -12.19 34.80 16.09
N LEU A 24 -13.15 33.92 16.25
CA LEU A 24 -12.94 32.48 16.42
C LEU A 24 -12.31 31.97 15.09
N LEU A 25 -10.99 31.97 15.02
CA LEU A 25 -10.26 31.20 14.02
C LEU A 25 -10.61 29.73 14.28
N PRO A 26 -11.19 29.01 13.31
CA PRO A 26 -11.31 27.58 13.43
C PRO A 26 -9.87 27.02 13.44
N LEU A 27 -9.42 26.54 14.58
CA LEU A 27 -8.29 25.63 14.65
C LEU A 27 -8.74 24.38 13.91
N ALA A 28 -8.45 24.32 12.60
CA ALA A 28 -8.49 23.10 11.84
C ALA A 28 -7.41 22.21 12.45
N ALA A 29 -7.77 21.47 13.50
CA ALA A 29 -6.95 20.41 14.05
C ALA A 29 -6.81 19.39 12.92
N CYS A 30 -5.67 19.43 12.19
CA CYS A 30 -5.29 18.36 11.28
C CYS A 30 -5.19 17.09 12.14
N SER A 31 -6.22 16.25 12.06
CA SER A 31 -6.18 14.95 12.73
C SER A 31 -5.04 14.13 12.11
N PRO A 32 -4.06 13.66 12.87
CA PRO A 32 -2.98 12.83 12.33
C PRO A 32 -3.50 11.58 11.62
N TYR A 33 -4.69 11.13 11.98
CA TYR A 33 -5.36 10.01 11.32
C TYR A 33 -5.88 10.36 9.91
N ALA A 34 -6.38 11.58 9.69
CA ALA A 34 -6.83 12.00 8.37
C ALA A 34 -5.66 12.15 7.38
N ASP A 35 -4.52 12.61 7.85
CA ASP A 35 -3.29 12.69 7.05
C ASP A 35 -2.76 11.29 6.72
N ALA A 36 -2.76 10.39 7.70
CA ALA A 36 -2.38 9.00 7.51
C ALA A 36 -3.30 8.27 6.51
N GLU A 37 -4.60 8.50 6.55
CA GLU A 37 -5.55 7.93 5.59
C GLU A 37 -5.29 8.43 4.16
N ARG A 38 -4.98 9.72 4.00
CA ARG A 38 -4.61 10.27 2.68
C ARG A 38 -3.31 9.68 2.17
N ASP A 39 -2.32 9.49 3.05
CA ASP A 39 -1.06 8.85 2.70
C ASP A 39 -1.28 7.40 2.23
N VAL A 40 -2.08 6.62 2.95
CA VAL A 40 -2.44 5.24 2.54
C VAL A 40 -3.18 5.23 1.20
N ALA A 41 -4.12 6.16 0.97
CA ALA A 41 -4.84 6.27 -0.30
C ALA A 41 -3.92 6.63 -1.47
N ALA A 42 -2.79 7.30 -1.20
CA ALA A 42 -1.74 7.61 -2.16
C ALA A 42 -0.66 6.50 -2.28
N GLY A 43 -0.86 5.35 -1.64
CA GLY A 43 0.08 4.22 -1.67
C GLY A 43 1.18 4.27 -0.59
N GLY A 44 1.07 5.19 0.37
CA GLY A 44 1.97 5.27 1.52
C GLY A 44 1.58 4.31 2.65
N ARG A 45 2.27 4.43 3.79
CA ARG A 45 2.10 3.55 4.97
C ARG A 45 1.18 4.11 6.04
N GLY A 46 0.75 5.36 5.93
CA GLY A 46 0.03 6.03 6.99
C GLY A 46 0.85 6.16 8.27
N LEU A 47 0.33 5.64 9.38
CA LEU A 47 1.04 5.64 10.67
C LEU A 47 2.05 4.50 10.81
N ALA A 48 1.97 3.46 9.97
CA ALA A 48 2.85 2.31 10.07
C ALA A 48 4.33 2.68 9.94
N ARG A 49 5.19 2.00 10.68
CA ARG A 49 6.63 2.25 10.72
C ARG A 49 7.40 1.02 10.31
N LEU A 50 8.53 1.24 9.64
CA LEU A 50 9.46 0.17 9.34
C LEU A 50 10.32 -0.14 10.55
N ASN A 51 10.61 -1.43 10.74
CA ASN A 51 11.63 -1.86 11.68
C ASN A 51 13.00 -1.34 11.19
N PRO A 52 13.73 -0.52 11.99
CA PRO A 52 15.00 0.04 11.59
C PRO A 52 16.13 -0.99 11.49
N ALA A 53 15.95 -2.17 12.08
CA ALA A 53 16.97 -3.23 12.13
C ALA A 53 16.34 -4.62 11.95
N PRO A 54 15.72 -4.91 10.79
CA PRO A 54 15.11 -6.21 10.54
C PRO A 54 16.20 -7.29 10.43
N LYS A 55 15.92 -8.49 10.95
CA LYS A 55 16.88 -9.59 11.06
C LYS A 55 16.47 -10.85 10.32
N GLN A 56 15.18 -11.02 10.06
CA GLN A 56 14.65 -12.24 9.47
C GLN A 56 14.61 -12.11 7.94
N ALA A 57 15.81 -12.22 7.31
CA ALA A 57 15.99 -12.05 5.88
C ALA A 57 15.58 -13.30 5.09
N TYR A 58 14.87 -13.05 4.00
CA TYR A 58 14.49 -14.07 3.01
C TYR A 58 14.81 -13.58 1.60
N GLU A 59 15.01 -14.52 0.70
CA GLU A 59 15.19 -14.24 -0.72
C GLU A 59 13.98 -14.71 -1.52
N LEU A 60 13.44 -13.79 -2.32
CA LEU A 60 12.50 -14.08 -3.38
C LEU A 60 13.29 -14.40 -4.64
N VAL A 61 13.04 -15.56 -5.25
CA VAL A 61 13.58 -15.94 -6.55
C VAL A 61 12.42 -16.09 -7.52
N LEU A 62 12.45 -15.34 -8.60
CA LEU A 62 11.48 -15.37 -9.68
C LEU A 62 12.17 -15.85 -10.96
N THR A 63 11.68 -16.93 -11.54
CA THR A 63 12.13 -17.46 -12.84
C THR A 63 11.00 -17.34 -13.85
N VAL A 64 11.32 -16.85 -15.05
CA VAL A 64 10.39 -16.78 -16.18
C VAL A 64 10.77 -17.79 -17.23
N LYS A 65 9.82 -18.53 -17.79
CA LYS A 65 10.06 -19.54 -18.83
C LYS A 65 9.14 -19.35 -20.02
N ASP A 66 9.70 -19.44 -21.23
CA ASP A 66 8.98 -19.42 -22.52
C ASP A 66 8.17 -18.14 -22.78
N ALA A 67 8.56 -17.01 -22.16
CA ALA A 67 7.93 -15.72 -22.42
C ALA A 67 8.11 -15.28 -23.89
N PRO A 68 7.14 -14.59 -24.49
CA PRO A 68 7.23 -14.12 -25.88
C PRO A 68 8.32 -13.08 -26.11
N GLY A 69 8.78 -12.41 -25.04
CA GLY A 69 9.80 -11.38 -25.08
C GLY A 69 10.26 -10.99 -23.67
N PRO A 70 11.18 -10.03 -23.56
CA PRO A 70 11.71 -9.57 -22.28
C PRO A 70 10.70 -8.78 -21.48
N PHE A 71 10.90 -8.68 -20.18
CA PHE A 71 10.19 -7.77 -19.29
C PHE A 71 11.08 -6.59 -18.92
N ALA A 72 10.66 -5.39 -19.30
CA ALA A 72 11.38 -4.15 -18.95
C ALA A 72 11.07 -3.69 -17.52
N VAL A 73 9.92 -4.09 -16.98
CA VAL A 73 9.50 -3.79 -15.61
C VAL A 73 9.31 -5.10 -14.86
N VAL A 74 10.03 -5.26 -13.74
CA VAL A 74 9.87 -6.37 -12.81
C VAL A 74 9.94 -5.77 -11.39
N GLU A 75 8.79 -5.62 -10.77
CA GLU A 75 8.64 -4.97 -9.46
C GLU A 75 8.22 -6.01 -8.43
N GLY A 76 9.02 -6.17 -7.39
CA GLY A 76 8.71 -7.05 -6.26
C GLY A 76 7.92 -6.32 -5.19
N VAL A 77 7.07 -7.06 -4.49
CA VAL A 77 6.27 -6.56 -3.36
C VAL A 77 6.17 -7.59 -2.25
N ALA A 78 6.30 -7.14 -1.00
CA ALA A 78 6.01 -7.92 0.19
C ALA A 78 4.81 -7.28 0.89
N GLN A 79 3.77 -8.07 1.15
CA GLN A 79 2.55 -7.60 1.82
C GLN A 79 2.56 -7.99 3.28
N TYR A 80 2.25 -7.01 4.13
CA TYR A 80 2.13 -7.17 5.58
C TYR A 80 0.75 -6.72 6.02
N ASP A 81 0.13 -7.51 6.89
CA ASP A 81 -1.15 -7.19 7.49
C ASP A 81 -1.03 -7.23 9.01
N VAL A 82 -1.79 -6.37 9.69
CA VAL A 82 -1.92 -6.42 11.14
C VAL A 82 -2.88 -7.56 11.50
N SER A 83 -2.37 -8.55 12.25
CA SER A 83 -3.11 -9.77 12.60
C SER A 83 -4.21 -9.53 13.63
N ASN A 84 -4.02 -8.56 14.53
CA ASN A 84 -4.96 -8.18 15.60
C ASN A 84 -5.62 -6.81 15.36
N TYR A 85 -5.89 -6.43 14.10
CA TYR A 85 -6.40 -5.11 13.74
C TYR A 85 -7.74 -4.77 14.42
N GLU A 86 -8.56 -5.76 14.80
CA GLU A 86 -9.82 -5.55 15.51
C GLU A 86 -9.60 -4.95 16.90
N ASP A 87 -8.50 -5.32 17.57
CA ASP A 87 -8.15 -4.82 18.90
C ASP A 87 -7.44 -3.47 18.85
N CYS A 88 -6.45 -3.34 17.95
CA CYS A 88 -5.56 -2.19 17.89
C CYS A 88 -5.87 -1.18 16.80
N GLY A 89 -6.66 -1.54 15.78
CA GLY A 89 -6.94 -0.69 14.63
C GLY A 89 -7.93 0.43 14.94
N ARG A 90 -7.94 1.46 14.08
CA ARG A 90 -8.88 2.57 14.19
C ARG A 90 -10.31 2.08 13.99
N VAL A 91 -11.20 2.44 14.91
CA VAL A 91 -12.64 2.18 14.78
C VAL A 91 -13.28 3.20 13.85
N ILE A 92 -14.01 2.72 12.84
CA ILE A 92 -14.85 3.52 11.97
C ILE A 92 -16.14 3.83 12.75
N TRP A 93 -16.34 5.08 13.12
CA TRP A 93 -17.45 5.50 14.00
C TRP A 93 -18.84 5.12 13.46
N SER A 94 -19.01 5.13 12.12
CA SER A 94 -20.31 4.85 11.49
C SER A 94 -20.70 3.37 11.50
N THR A 95 -19.74 2.46 11.59
CA THR A 95 -19.96 1.00 11.55
C THR A 95 -19.60 0.32 12.86
N GLY A 96 -18.83 0.98 13.72
CA GLY A 96 -18.29 0.39 14.95
C GLY A 96 -17.23 -0.69 14.72
N THR A 97 -16.74 -0.88 13.47
CA THR A 97 -15.74 -1.87 13.10
C THR A 97 -14.36 -1.26 13.00
N ALA A 98 -13.32 -2.04 13.31
CA ALA A 98 -11.95 -1.61 13.10
C ALA A 98 -11.54 -1.74 11.62
N SER A 99 -10.78 -0.77 11.13
CA SER A 99 -10.19 -0.81 9.79
C SER A 99 -9.06 -1.83 9.74
N ARG A 100 -9.01 -2.64 8.67
CA ARG A 100 -7.82 -3.44 8.37
C ARG A 100 -6.63 -2.53 8.10
N ILE A 101 -5.46 -2.97 8.54
CA ILE A 101 -4.22 -2.24 8.37
C ILE A 101 -3.28 -3.14 7.55
N THR A 102 -2.97 -2.69 6.36
CA THR A 102 -2.12 -3.39 5.39
C THR A 102 -1.01 -2.47 4.92
N SER A 103 0.17 -3.01 4.68
CA SER A 103 1.29 -2.30 4.03
C SER A 103 1.86 -3.16 2.92
N GLN A 104 2.19 -2.53 1.79
CA GLN A 104 2.91 -3.15 0.68
C GLN A 104 4.29 -2.51 0.58
N GLU A 105 5.31 -3.32 0.86
CA GLU A 105 6.69 -2.87 0.84
C GLU A 105 7.40 -3.32 -0.44
N PRO A 106 8.12 -2.44 -1.11
CA PRO A 106 8.83 -2.81 -2.32
C PRO A 106 9.95 -3.81 -2.02
N VAL A 107 10.09 -4.80 -2.90
CA VAL A 107 11.21 -5.73 -2.91
C VAL A 107 12.01 -5.46 -4.19
N GLU A 108 13.23 -4.97 -4.04
CA GLU A 108 14.10 -4.69 -5.18
C GLU A 108 14.51 -6.02 -5.85
N LEU A 109 13.95 -6.29 -7.03
CA LEU A 109 14.28 -7.46 -7.83
C LEU A 109 15.40 -7.12 -8.83
N ARG A 110 16.52 -7.78 -8.70
CA ARG A 110 17.66 -7.66 -9.61
C ARG A 110 17.74 -8.86 -10.51
N ARG A 111 18.01 -8.65 -11.81
CA ARG A 111 18.23 -9.72 -12.76
C ARG A 111 19.56 -10.40 -12.45
N THR A 112 19.53 -11.71 -12.18
CA THR A 112 20.71 -12.53 -11.83
C THR A 112 21.05 -13.56 -12.89
N GLY A 113 20.17 -13.77 -13.87
CA GLY A 113 20.35 -14.67 -15.00
C GLY A 113 19.54 -14.20 -16.20
N GLU A 114 19.51 -15.01 -17.25
CA GLU A 114 18.78 -14.68 -18.48
C GLU A 114 17.28 -14.44 -18.18
N ASN A 115 16.70 -15.33 -17.37
CA ASN A 115 15.27 -15.32 -17.03
C ASN A 115 15.04 -15.42 -15.52
N GLU A 116 16.00 -14.99 -14.70
CA GLU A 116 15.94 -15.08 -13.25
C GLU A 116 16.13 -13.71 -12.61
N TYR A 117 15.31 -13.45 -11.58
CA TYR A 117 15.33 -12.24 -10.76
C TYR A 117 15.37 -12.63 -9.29
N ARG A 118 16.14 -11.90 -8.49
CA ARG A 118 16.26 -12.13 -7.05
C ARG A 118 16.11 -10.84 -6.27
N GLY A 119 15.51 -10.92 -5.09
CA GLY A 119 15.38 -9.79 -4.18
C GLY A 119 15.28 -10.24 -2.74
N THR A 120 15.75 -9.40 -1.83
CA THR A 120 15.71 -9.67 -0.39
C THR A 120 14.52 -8.94 0.24
N PHE A 121 13.82 -9.63 1.10
CA PHE A 121 12.78 -9.06 1.96
C PHE A 121 12.91 -9.62 3.38
N TYR A 122 12.16 -9.06 4.35
CA TYR A 122 12.28 -9.43 5.75
C TYR A 122 10.91 -9.77 6.34
N LEU A 123 10.81 -10.84 7.11
CA LEU A 123 9.55 -11.16 7.81
C LEU A 123 9.18 -10.08 8.85
N ASP A 124 10.20 -9.55 9.52
CA ASP A 124 10.10 -8.54 10.58
C ASP A 124 10.35 -7.12 10.05
N ARG A 125 9.90 -6.83 8.81
CA ARG A 125 10.09 -5.52 8.18
C ARG A 125 9.29 -4.41 8.84
N MET A 126 8.11 -4.72 9.39
CA MET A 126 7.23 -3.76 10.01
C MET A 126 7.47 -3.72 11.53
N GLN A 127 7.28 -2.57 12.13
CA GLN A 127 7.43 -2.37 13.56
C GLN A 127 6.09 -2.56 14.27
N ASP A 128 6.03 -3.47 15.24
CA ASP A 128 4.89 -3.58 16.13
C ASP A 128 4.83 -2.34 17.04
N GLN A 129 3.68 -1.66 17.04
CA GLN A 129 3.49 -0.41 17.79
C GLN A 129 2.01 -0.14 18.04
N ASP A 130 1.70 0.62 19.08
CA ASP A 130 0.39 1.22 19.26
C ASP A 130 0.25 2.46 18.35
N TYR A 131 -0.53 2.32 17.27
CA TYR A 131 -0.72 3.37 16.27
C TYR A 131 -1.97 4.23 16.52
N TYR A 132 -2.90 3.72 17.34
CA TYR A 132 -4.23 4.31 17.49
C TYR A 132 -4.68 4.43 18.95
N ASP A 133 -3.77 4.36 19.92
CA ASP A 133 -4.04 4.39 21.36
C ASP A 133 -5.04 3.29 21.81
N ARG A 134 -4.94 2.10 21.17
CA ARG A 134 -5.82 0.96 21.42
C ARG A 134 -5.07 -0.33 21.72
N GLY A 135 -3.77 -0.25 21.89
CA GLY A 135 -2.88 -1.38 22.09
C GLY A 135 -1.98 -1.67 20.89
N THR A 136 -0.97 -2.48 21.11
CA THR A 136 0.03 -2.80 20.09
C THR A 136 -0.56 -3.57 18.94
N CYS A 137 -0.38 -3.06 17.72
CA CYS A 137 -0.67 -3.76 16.48
C CYS A 137 0.50 -4.69 16.12
N HIS A 138 0.19 -5.95 15.82
CA HIS A 138 1.16 -6.98 15.48
C HIS A 138 1.14 -7.28 13.99
N TRP A 139 2.26 -7.00 13.33
CA TRP A 139 2.42 -7.19 11.90
C TRP A 139 2.81 -8.62 11.55
N THR A 140 2.24 -9.11 10.45
CA THR A 140 2.57 -10.41 9.88
C THR A 140 2.76 -10.27 8.38
N LEU A 141 3.85 -10.82 7.84
CA LEU A 141 3.98 -11.00 6.39
C LEU A 141 2.94 -12.00 5.92
N THR A 142 2.08 -11.60 4.98
CA THR A 142 1.03 -12.44 4.39
C THR A 142 1.44 -13.07 3.08
N GLY A 143 2.40 -12.48 2.38
CA GLY A 143 2.98 -13.04 1.17
C GLY A 143 3.94 -12.09 0.48
N VAL A 144 4.54 -12.59 -0.59
CA VAL A 144 5.49 -11.84 -1.42
C VAL A 144 5.28 -12.21 -2.89
N GLY A 145 5.52 -11.27 -3.79
CA GLY A 145 5.32 -11.53 -5.20
C GLY A 145 6.00 -10.52 -6.09
N ALA A 146 5.61 -10.54 -7.36
CA ALA A 146 6.11 -9.61 -8.34
C ALA A 146 5.04 -9.27 -9.38
N MET A 147 5.19 -8.10 -9.97
CA MET A 147 4.49 -7.63 -11.15
C MET A 147 5.49 -7.49 -12.29
N LEU A 148 5.15 -8.05 -13.46
CA LEU A 148 5.98 -7.96 -14.65
C LEU A 148 5.20 -7.24 -15.76
N ARG A 149 5.86 -6.34 -16.50
CA ARG A 149 5.35 -5.74 -17.74
C ARG A 149 6.40 -5.79 -18.84
N ALA A 150 5.93 -5.96 -20.07
CA ALA A 150 6.80 -6.03 -21.22
C ALA A 150 7.60 -4.75 -21.43
N THR A 151 6.96 -3.59 -21.28
CA THR A 151 7.59 -2.26 -21.40
C THR A 151 7.22 -1.38 -20.21
N THR A 152 7.67 -0.13 -20.21
CA THR A 152 7.23 0.89 -19.24
C THR A 152 5.85 1.47 -19.55
N GLY A 153 5.21 1.05 -20.65
CA GLY A 153 3.89 1.52 -21.07
C GLY A 153 2.79 1.09 -20.09
N GLU A 154 1.99 2.05 -19.63
CA GLU A 154 0.92 1.79 -18.66
C GLU A 154 -0.20 0.89 -19.19
N ALA A 155 -0.34 0.82 -20.53
CA ALA A 155 -1.35 0.00 -21.17
C ALA A 155 -0.96 -1.49 -21.29
N ASP A 156 0.28 -1.85 -20.98
CA ASP A 156 0.74 -3.24 -21.05
C ASP A 156 0.10 -4.11 -19.99
N THR A 157 -0.02 -5.41 -20.29
CA THR A 157 -0.50 -6.40 -19.32
C THR A 157 0.41 -6.47 -18.10
N ARG A 158 -0.19 -6.44 -16.93
CA ARG A 158 0.48 -6.67 -15.64
C ARG A 158 0.40 -8.15 -15.27
N PHE A 159 1.45 -8.89 -15.50
CA PHE A 159 1.53 -10.28 -15.07
C PHE A 159 1.89 -10.34 -13.60
N LEU A 160 1.00 -10.91 -12.77
CA LEU A 160 1.10 -10.92 -11.33
C LEU A 160 1.44 -12.32 -10.82
N THR A 161 2.44 -12.42 -9.97
CA THR A 161 2.71 -13.63 -9.20
C THR A 161 2.76 -13.27 -7.73
N PHE A 162 2.15 -14.09 -6.87
CA PHE A 162 2.13 -13.83 -5.43
C PHE A 162 2.04 -15.15 -4.67
N ILE A 163 3.07 -15.44 -3.87
CA ILE A 163 3.15 -16.61 -3.02
C ILE A 163 2.74 -16.23 -1.60
N ASP A 164 1.73 -16.91 -1.06
CA ASP A 164 1.22 -16.67 0.28
C ASP A 164 2.15 -17.24 1.37
N ARG A 165 1.96 -16.77 2.60
CA ARG A 165 2.76 -17.18 3.75
C ARG A 165 2.73 -18.68 3.99
N LYS A 166 1.58 -19.34 3.85
CA LYS A 166 1.44 -20.78 4.07
C LYS A 166 2.32 -21.59 3.11
N ARG A 167 2.34 -21.19 1.84
CA ARG A 167 3.17 -21.84 0.81
C ARG A 167 4.66 -21.56 1.04
N MET A 168 4.99 -20.34 1.46
CA MET A 168 6.36 -19.98 1.85
C MET A 168 6.86 -20.85 2.99
N ASP A 169 6.07 -21.02 4.06
CA ASP A 169 6.42 -21.83 5.23
C ASP A 169 6.57 -23.32 4.89
N ALA A 170 5.83 -23.78 3.88
CA ALA A 170 5.96 -25.14 3.35
C ALA A 170 7.18 -25.32 2.41
N GLY A 171 7.91 -24.25 2.09
CA GLY A 171 9.02 -24.28 1.13
C GLY A 171 8.61 -24.69 -0.29
N SER A 172 7.31 -24.56 -0.62
CA SER A 172 6.75 -25.03 -1.88
C SER A 172 6.78 -23.93 -2.94
N PRO A 173 7.31 -24.18 -4.14
CA PRO A 173 7.28 -23.18 -5.22
C PRO A 173 5.86 -22.92 -5.70
N LEU A 174 5.64 -21.71 -6.25
CA LEU A 174 4.44 -21.36 -6.98
C LEU A 174 4.78 -21.20 -8.45
N THR A 175 4.19 -22.03 -9.31
CA THR A 175 4.29 -21.86 -10.77
C THR A 175 2.94 -21.40 -11.30
N LEU A 176 2.96 -20.28 -12.04
CA LEU A 176 1.79 -19.72 -12.68
C LEU A 176 2.00 -19.65 -14.20
N TYR A 177 0.96 -20.02 -14.94
CA TYR A 177 0.94 -20.00 -16.40
C TYR A 177 0.12 -18.83 -16.91
N TYR A 178 0.54 -18.26 -18.06
CA TYR A 178 -0.11 -17.11 -18.67
C TYR A 178 -0.18 -17.31 -20.19
N PRO A 179 -1.27 -16.88 -20.86
CA PRO A 179 -1.34 -16.92 -22.32
C PRO A 179 -0.30 -15.99 -22.95
N LYS A 180 0.45 -16.49 -23.93
CA LYS A 180 1.39 -15.66 -24.71
C LYS A 180 0.69 -14.53 -25.46
N THR A 181 -0.60 -14.73 -25.81
CA THR A 181 -1.43 -13.72 -26.46
C THR A 181 -1.71 -12.48 -25.59
N ALA A 182 -1.50 -12.59 -24.27
CA ALA A 182 -1.62 -11.44 -23.37
C ALA A 182 -0.35 -10.56 -23.34
N TYR A 183 0.72 -10.96 -24.02
CA TYR A 183 1.98 -10.22 -24.09
C TYR A 183 2.12 -9.53 -25.46
N PRO A 184 2.54 -8.25 -25.53
CA PRO A 184 2.80 -7.32 -24.42
C PRO A 184 1.51 -6.76 -23.81
N ARG A 185 0.39 -6.84 -24.54
CA ARG A 185 -0.91 -6.29 -24.16
C ARG A 185 -2.04 -7.25 -24.50
N ALA A 186 -2.95 -7.46 -23.54
CA ALA A 186 -4.19 -8.18 -23.77
C ALA A 186 -5.10 -7.39 -24.73
N GLU A 187 -5.69 -8.08 -25.72
CA GLU A 187 -6.57 -7.44 -26.72
C GLU A 187 -7.80 -6.78 -26.11
N LEU A 188 -8.36 -7.37 -25.06
CA LEU A 188 -9.64 -6.95 -24.47
C LEU A 188 -9.54 -5.82 -23.45
N ALA A 189 -8.36 -5.57 -22.86
CA ALA A 189 -8.21 -4.55 -21.83
C ALA A 189 -6.78 -4.05 -21.73
N ALA A 190 -6.60 -2.74 -21.85
CA ALA A 190 -5.33 -2.09 -21.49
C ALA A 190 -5.07 -2.25 -19.99
N ASN A 191 -3.79 -2.39 -19.59
CA ASN A 191 -3.37 -2.57 -18.21
C ASN A 191 -4.05 -3.76 -17.51
N PHE A 192 -4.32 -4.83 -18.25
CA PHE A 192 -5.01 -6.02 -17.74
C PHE A 192 -4.18 -6.72 -16.63
N PRO A 193 -4.78 -6.99 -15.46
CA PRO A 193 -4.12 -7.77 -14.42
C PRO A 193 -4.26 -9.27 -14.70
N ALA A 194 -3.18 -9.91 -15.12
CA ALA A 194 -3.12 -11.34 -15.37
C ALA A 194 -2.52 -12.06 -14.14
N SER A 195 -3.35 -12.71 -13.34
CA SER A 195 -2.92 -13.45 -12.14
C SER A 195 -2.38 -14.86 -12.44
N GLY A 196 -2.45 -15.30 -13.70
CA GLY A 196 -2.04 -16.64 -14.08
C GLY A 196 -2.92 -17.76 -13.49
N LYS A 197 -2.59 -19.00 -13.82
CA LYS A 197 -3.23 -20.20 -13.25
C LYS A 197 -2.14 -21.25 -12.97
N GLU A 198 -2.28 -21.98 -11.87
CA GLU A 198 -1.33 -23.06 -11.51
C GLU A 198 -1.48 -24.27 -12.43
N ASP A 199 -2.67 -24.55 -12.90
CA ASP A 199 -2.96 -25.66 -13.80
C ASP A 199 -3.15 -25.16 -15.23
N PRO A 200 -2.28 -25.55 -16.21
CA PRO A 200 -2.45 -25.23 -17.62
C PRO A 200 -3.79 -25.72 -18.19
N SER A 201 -4.33 -26.83 -17.68
CA SER A 201 -5.60 -27.40 -18.14
C SER A 201 -6.81 -26.49 -17.86
N ALA A 202 -6.66 -25.54 -16.92
CA ALA A 202 -7.68 -24.54 -16.62
C ALA A 202 -7.83 -23.47 -17.72
N TYR A 203 -6.94 -23.43 -18.71
CA TYR A 203 -7.09 -22.64 -19.92
C TYR A 203 -7.87 -23.40 -20.99
N LYS A 204 -8.48 -22.66 -21.93
CA LYS A 204 -9.09 -23.24 -23.12
C LYS A 204 -8.04 -24.01 -23.91
N GLU A 205 -8.46 -25.09 -24.57
CA GLU A 205 -7.56 -26.01 -25.27
C GLU A 205 -6.64 -25.30 -26.28
N GLU A 206 -7.19 -24.38 -27.04
CA GLU A 206 -6.44 -23.61 -28.05
C GLU A 206 -5.33 -22.70 -27.48
N LEU A 207 -5.34 -22.44 -26.16
CA LEU A 207 -4.32 -21.62 -25.50
C LEU A 207 -3.23 -22.44 -24.81
N ARG A 208 -3.47 -23.74 -24.56
CA ARG A 208 -2.57 -24.55 -23.72
C ARG A 208 -1.16 -24.70 -24.28
N ASP A 209 -1.03 -24.75 -25.60
CA ASP A 209 0.28 -24.84 -26.29
C ASP A 209 0.97 -23.48 -26.42
N ALA A 210 0.28 -22.40 -26.10
CA ALA A 210 0.75 -21.02 -26.18
C ALA A 210 0.81 -20.34 -24.82
N LEU A 211 1.34 -21.02 -23.81
CA LEU A 211 1.56 -20.50 -22.48
C LEU A 211 3.04 -20.19 -22.21
N PHE A 212 3.29 -19.23 -21.36
CA PHE A 212 4.57 -19.05 -20.67
C PHE A 212 4.33 -19.14 -19.16
N SER A 213 5.37 -19.28 -18.37
CA SER A 213 5.21 -19.42 -16.93
C SER A 213 6.17 -18.56 -16.12
N THR A 214 5.76 -18.26 -14.88
CA THR A 214 6.65 -17.78 -13.84
C THR A 214 6.70 -18.81 -12.72
N THR A 215 7.88 -19.03 -12.16
CA THR A 215 8.06 -19.82 -10.93
C THR A 215 8.61 -18.91 -9.84
N THR A 216 7.90 -18.82 -8.73
CA THR A 216 8.29 -18.06 -7.55
C THR A 216 8.68 -19.02 -6.45
N THR A 217 9.89 -18.83 -5.89
CA THR A 217 10.37 -19.55 -4.72
C THR A 217 10.84 -18.57 -3.65
N VAL A 218 10.74 -18.99 -2.40
CA VAL A 218 11.23 -18.21 -1.26
C VAL A 218 12.15 -19.10 -0.44
N ARG A 219 13.27 -18.55 -0.02
CA ARG A 219 14.23 -19.25 0.84
C ARG A 219 14.76 -18.32 1.94
N THR A 220 15.06 -18.90 3.09
CA THR A 220 15.71 -18.20 4.19
C THR A 220 17.14 -17.83 3.78
N LEU A 221 17.53 -16.59 4.07
CA LEU A 221 18.93 -16.21 4.03
C LEU A 221 19.54 -16.47 5.42
N ALA A 222 20.71 -17.10 5.44
CA ALA A 222 21.46 -17.24 6.68
C ALA A 222 21.81 -15.85 7.23
N PRO A 223 21.76 -15.64 8.56
CA PRO A 223 22.13 -14.39 9.21
C PRO A 223 23.61 -14.06 9.05
#